data_aa96f0c072055f0001c9ab0f97d8b600
#
_entry.id   aa96f0c072055f0001c9ab0f97d8b600
#
_cell.length_a   1.000
_cell.length_b   1.000
_cell.length_c   1.000
_cell.angle_alpha   90.00
_cell.angle_beta   90.00
_cell.angle_gamma   90.00
#
_symmetry.space_group_name_H-M   'P 1'
#
loop_
_entity.id
_entity.type
_entity.pdbx_description
1 polymer ?
#
loop_
_entity_poly.entity_id
_entity_poly.type
_entity_poly.pdbx_seq_one_letter_code
_entity_poly.pdbx_strand_id
1 'polypeptide(L)'
;MQSKRIMLAATALFAVAAFGSSAMALDVKKSLDVAAAPDAVWKAIGDFCGIGAWHPAVEKCELQQKDGKTFRLLSLKGGGSILEQQAAWDDAAHSYGYTIVESPLPVANYASTLSVAANGSGSTITWVGTFDAKGAPDDKAKEVIGGIYDAGLAGIAEKAK
;
A
#
# COMPACT_ATOMS: atom_id res chain seq x y z
N MET A 1 11.58 -80.42 15.50
CA MET A 1 12.33 -79.15 15.49
C MET A 1 11.67 -78.18 14.52
N GLN A 2 10.91 -77.22 15.01
CA GLN A 2 10.18 -76.21 14.16
C GLN A 2 10.90 -74.90 14.25
N SER A 3 11.46 -74.44 13.14
CA SER A 3 12.11 -73.14 13.04
C SER A 3 11.06 -72.04 12.84
N LYS A 4 10.86 -71.15 13.78
CA LYS A 4 10.03 -69.96 13.67
C LYS A 4 10.78 -68.88 12.86
N ARG A 5 10.26 -68.57 11.68
CA ARG A 5 10.71 -67.39 10.89
C ARG A 5 10.03 -66.14 11.42
N ILE A 6 10.81 -65.22 11.93
CA ILE A 6 10.39 -63.90 12.38
C ILE A 6 10.40 -62.97 11.12
N MET A 7 9.21 -62.51 10.68
CA MET A 7 9.09 -61.45 9.66
C MET A 7 9.26 -60.08 10.35
N LEU A 8 10.33 -59.37 10.01
CA LEU A 8 10.46 -57.95 10.33
C LEU A 8 9.65 -57.14 9.30
N ALA A 9 8.59 -56.48 9.77
CA ALA A 9 7.89 -55.50 8.98
C ALA A 9 8.63 -54.16 9.10
N ALA A 10 9.24 -53.69 8.01
CA ALA A 10 9.84 -52.36 7.93
C ALA A 10 8.74 -51.35 7.61
N THR A 11 8.39 -50.55 8.61
CA THR A 11 7.46 -49.39 8.42
C THR A 11 8.25 -48.22 7.88
N ALA A 12 8.08 -47.94 6.58
CA ALA A 12 8.65 -46.73 5.97
C ALA A 12 7.82 -45.50 6.37
N LEU A 13 8.40 -44.61 7.16
CA LEU A 13 7.84 -43.31 7.51
C LEU A 13 8.08 -42.36 6.32
N PHE A 14 7.05 -42.02 5.55
CA PHE A 14 7.11 -40.94 4.56
C PHE A 14 6.98 -39.61 5.29
N ALA A 15 8.08 -38.88 5.42
CA ALA A 15 8.08 -37.50 5.85
C ALA A 15 7.61 -36.62 4.68
N VAL A 16 6.38 -36.13 4.73
CA VAL A 16 5.88 -35.11 3.80
C VAL A 16 6.52 -33.79 4.20
N ALA A 17 7.56 -33.36 3.49
CA ALA A 17 8.10 -32.01 3.59
C ALA A 17 7.06 -31.03 3.02
N ALA A 18 6.34 -30.33 3.88
CA ALA A 18 5.51 -29.20 3.48
C ALA A 18 6.45 -28.05 3.05
N PHE A 19 6.65 -27.88 1.75
CA PHE A 19 7.26 -26.66 1.21
C PHE A 19 6.25 -25.53 1.42
N GLY A 20 6.39 -24.80 2.52
CA GLY A 20 5.70 -23.54 2.72
C GLY A 20 6.23 -22.56 1.68
N SER A 21 5.46 -22.29 0.63
CA SER A 21 5.72 -21.15 -0.24
C SER A 21 5.55 -19.90 0.59
N SER A 22 6.65 -19.22 0.92
CA SER A 22 6.60 -17.85 1.45
C SER A 22 5.98 -17.00 0.34
N ALA A 23 4.74 -16.56 0.54
CA ALA A 23 4.13 -15.57 -0.33
C ALA A 23 5.01 -14.32 -0.23
N MET A 24 5.63 -13.92 -1.34
CA MET A 24 6.35 -12.65 -1.40
C MET A 24 5.30 -11.53 -1.45
N ALA A 25 5.51 -10.46 -0.66
CA ALA A 25 4.67 -9.29 -0.73
C ALA A 25 4.68 -8.73 -2.15
N LEU A 26 3.49 -8.31 -2.61
CA LEU A 26 3.33 -7.64 -3.89
C LEU A 26 3.82 -6.20 -3.77
N ASP A 27 4.31 -5.64 -4.86
CA ASP A 27 4.64 -4.22 -4.95
C ASP A 27 3.93 -3.56 -6.13
N VAL A 28 3.58 -2.28 -5.94
CA VAL A 28 3.09 -1.38 -6.97
C VAL A 28 3.84 -0.07 -6.85
N LYS A 29 4.40 0.40 -7.95
CA LYS A 29 5.02 1.72 -8.06
C LYS A 29 4.43 2.47 -9.24
N LYS A 30 4.02 3.72 -8.99
CA LYS A 30 3.58 4.67 -10.02
C LYS A 30 4.32 5.98 -9.86
N SER A 31 4.60 6.64 -10.96
CA SER A 31 5.27 7.94 -10.97
C SER A 31 4.67 8.83 -12.04
N LEU A 32 4.69 10.14 -11.78
CA LEU A 32 4.22 11.15 -12.72
C LEU A 32 5.15 12.38 -12.66
N ASP A 33 5.65 12.79 -13.82
CA ASP A 33 6.43 14.02 -13.94
C ASP A 33 5.49 15.23 -14.12
N VAL A 34 5.79 16.30 -13.40
CA VAL A 34 5.04 17.56 -13.43
C VAL A 34 5.99 18.75 -13.59
N ALA A 35 5.50 19.83 -14.19
CA ALA A 35 6.31 21.03 -14.40
C ALA A 35 6.53 21.85 -13.13
N ALA A 36 5.67 21.67 -12.11
CA ALA A 36 5.78 22.39 -10.85
C ALA A 36 7.00 21.96 -10.03
N ALA A 37 7.63 22.92 -9.35
CA ALA A 37 8.77 22.66 -8.47
C ALA A 37 8.36 21.80 -7.26
N PRO A 38 9.31 21.05 -6.62
CA PRO A 38 8.99 20.13 -5.52
C PRO A 38 8.21 20.77 -4.37
N ASP A 39 8.59 21.98 -3.93
CA ASP A 39 7.89 22.69 -2.85
C ASP A 39 6.44 23.01 -3.21
N ALA A 40 6.17 23.38 -4.47
CA ALA A 40 4.82 23.66 -4.93
C ALA A 40 3.96 22.39 -4.96
N VAL A 41 4.52 21.28 -5.42
CA VAL A 41 3.85 19.98 -5.42
C VAL A 41 3.58 19.52 -3.99
N TRP A 42 4.57 19.63 -3.09
CA TRP A 42 4.42 19.26 -1.69
C TRP A 42 3.34 20.09 -0.98
N LYS A 43 3.32 21.39 -1.26
CA LYS A 43 2.25 22.28 -0.79
C LYS A 43 0.86 21.88 -1.32
N ALA A 44 0.78 21.44 -2.57
CA ALA A 44 -0.48 20.94 -3.16
C ALA A 44 -0.94 19.63 -2.52
N ILE A 45 -0.01 18.73 -2.13
CA ILE A 45 -0.31 17.50 -1.37
C ILE A 45 -0.92 17.87 -0.01
N GLY A 46 -0.38 18.90 0.67
CA GLY A 46 -0.89 19.38 1.95
C GLY A 46 -0.50 18.48 3.11
N ASP A 47 -1.29 18.50 4.17
CA ASP A 47 -1.13 17.62 5.33
C ASP A 47 -1.63 16.19 5.07
N PHE A 48 -1.64 15.35 6.09
CA PHE A 48 -2.06 13.94 5.96
C PHE A 48 -3.52 13.78 5.49
N CYS A 49 -4.37 14.79 5.71
CA CYS A 49 -5.74 14.83 5.17
C CYS A 49 -5.86 15.62 3.86
N GLY A 50 -4.78 16.17 3.32
CA GLY A 50 -4.76 16.84 2.03
C GLY A 50 -5.30 15.98 0.87
N ILE A 51 -5.22 14.66 1.00
CA ILE A 51 -5.79 13.67 0.06
C ILE A 51 -7.27 13.92 -0.26
N GLY A 52 -8.05 14.43 0.68
CA GLY A 52 -9.44 14.80 0.47
C GLY A 52 -9.64 15.93 -0.55
N ALA A 53 -8.58 16.70 -0.85
CA ALA A 53 -8.64 17.81 -1.79
C ALA A 53 -8.11 17.46 -3.20
N TRP A 54 -7.40 16.35 -3.37
CA TRP A 54 -6.80 16.00 -4.65
C TRP A 54 -7.12 14.58 -5.14
N HIS A 55 -7.48 13.62 -4.26
CA HIS A 55 -7.80 12.28 -4.74
C HIS A 55 -9.27 12.17 -5.17
N PRO A 56 -9.56 11.85 -6.44
CA PRO A 56 -10.93 11.91 -6.96
C PRO A 56 -11.89 10.91 -6.31
N ALA A 57 -11.40 9.81 -5.75
CA ALA A 57 -12.23 8.81 -5.07
C ALA A 57 -12.54 9.16 -3.60
N VAL A 58 -11.87 10.17 -3.02
CA VAL A 58 -12.11 10.59 -1.63
C VAL A 58 -13.16 11.69 -1.58
N GLU A 59 -14.19 11.48 -0.78
CA GLU A 59 -15.24 12.46 -0.51
C GLU A 59 -14.91 13.33 0.70
N LYS A 60 -14.39 12.72 1.76
CA LYS A 60 -14.05 13.37 3.02
C LYS A 60 -12.85 12.71 3.68
N CYS A 61 -12.04 13.50 4.38
CA CYS A 61 -10.98 13.02 5.24
C CYS A 61 -11.08 13.62 6.63
N GLU A 62 -10.93 12.81 7.66
CA GLU A 62 -10.98 13.22 9.08
C GLU A 62 -9.73 12.71 9.81
N LEU A 63 -8.94 13.65 10.37
CA LEU A 63 -7.80 13.30 11.21
C LEU A 63 -8.26 12.80 12.58
N GLN A 64 -7.57 11.78 13.08
CA GLN A 64 -7.79 11.20 14.39
C GLN A 64 -6.44 11.05 15.11
N GLN A 65 -6.41 11.31 16.41
CA GLN A 65 -5.26 11.06 17.27
C GLN A 65 -5.61 9.96 18.28
N LYS A 66 -4.79 8.92 18.32
CA LYS A 66 -4.98 7.83 19.28
C LYS A 66 -3.62 7.27 19.70
N ASP A 67 -3.37 7.19 21.01
CA ASP A 67 -2.15 6.64 21.59
C ASP A 67 -0.85 7.26 21.02
N GLY A 68 -0.87 8.58 20.78
CA GLY A 68 0.25 9.33 20.22
C GLY A 68 0.49 9.10 18.72
N LYS A 69 -0.41 8.40 18.03
CA LYS A 69 -0.36 8.13 16.60
C LYS A 69 -1.42 8.93 15.85
N THR A 70 -1.09 9.33 14.65
CA THR A 70 -1.99 10.03 13.74
C THR A 70 -2.64 9.05 12.78
N PHE A 71 -3.96 9.13 12.67
CA PHE A 71 -4.77 8.37 11.72
C PHE A 71 -5.56 9.33 10.84
N ARG A 72 -5.98 8.84 9.67
CA ARG A 72 -7.01 9.49 8.87
C ARG A 72 -8.09 8.49 8.50
N LEU A 73 -9.33 8.92 8.61
CA LEU A 73 -10.50 8.20 8.10
C LEU A 73 -10.92 8.83 6.79
N LEU A 74 -10.82 8.08 5.71
CA LEU A 74 -11.27 8.48 4.38
C LEU A 74 -12.68 7.94 4.14
N SER A 75 -13.62 8.81 3.82
CA SER A 75 -14.92 8.42 3.25
C SER A 75 -14.80 8.41 1.73
N LEU A 76 -15.24 7.34 1.09
CA LEU A 76 -15.10 7.15 -0.35
C LEU A 76 -16.37 7.57 -1.09
N LYS A 77 -16.21 8.20 -2.26
CA LYS A 77 -17.31 8.42 -3.20
C LYS A 77 -17.85 7.08 -3.67
N GLY A 78 -19.15 6.88 -3.55
CA GLY A 78 -19.77 5.57 -3.82
C GLY A 78 -19.92 4.67 -2.61
N GLY A 79 -19.47 5.11 -1.43
CA GLY A 79 -19.63 4.43 -0.14
C GLY A 79 -18.40 3.65 0.30
N GLY A 80 -18.37 3.34 1.60
CA GLY A 80 -17.25 2.71 2.26
C GLY A 80 -16.24 3.71 2.82
N SER A 81 -15.31 3.19 3.61
CA SER A 81 -14.25 4.00 4.24
C SER A 81 -12.94 3.24 4.31
N ILE A 82 -11.84 3.99 4.42
CA ILE A 82 -10.50 3.47 4.68
C ILE A 82 -9.97 4.16 5.92
N LEU A 83 -9.49 3.39 6.89
CA LEU A 83 -8.74 3.88 8.04
C LEU A 83 -7.26 3.64 7.81
N GLU A 84 -6.48 4.71 7.83
CA GLU A 84 -5.03 4.68 7.62
C GLU A 84 -4.30 5.28 8.82
N GLN A 85 -3.11 4.73 9.11
CA GLN A 85 -2.20 5.25 10.13
C GLN A 85 -0.99 5.89 9.44
N GLN A 86 -0.66 7.11 9.82
CA GLN A 86 0.59 7.76 9.42
C GLN A 86 1.77 7.00 10.04
N ALA A 87 2.69 6.55 9.21
CA ALA A 87 3.89 5.83 9.63
C ALA A 87 5.13 6.74 9.66
N ALA A 88 5.21 7.70 8.73
CA ALA A 88 6.29 8.67 8.64
C ALA A 88 5.79 9.99 8.03
N TRP A 89 6.50 11.08 8.34
CA TRP A 89 6.31 12.39 7.71
C TRP A 89 7.63 13.13 7.68
N ASP A 90 8.07 13.59 6.53
CA ASP A 90 9.32 14.32 6.35
C ASP A 90 9.12 15.47 5.34
N ASP A 91 8.96 16.69 5.87
CA ASP A 91 8.77 17.88 5.04
C ASP A 91 10.03 18.23 4.24
N ALA A 92 11.22 17.98 4.79
CA ALA A 92 12.47 18.27 4.11
C ALA A 92 12.73 17.32 2.94
N ALA A 93 12.33 16.05 3.06
CA ALA A 93 12.42 15.06 2.01
C ALA A 93 11.17 15.03 1.10
N HIS A 94 10.15 15.85 1.37
CA HIS A 94 8.86 15.84 0.68
C HIS A 94 8.28 14.42 0.56
N SER A 95 8.16 13.73 1.69
CA SER A 95 7.76 12.33 1.73
C SER A 95 6.90 12.02 2.94
N TYR A 96 5.89 11.17 2.76
CA TYR A 96 5.20 10.55 3.88
C TYR A 96 4.86 9.10 3.62
N GLY A 97 4.85 8.31 4.70
CA GLY A 97 4.48 6.90 4.69
C GLY A 97 3.24 6.64 5.53
N TYR A 98 2.48 5.63 5.17
CA TYR A 98 1.28 5.22 5.89
C TYR A 98 0.98 3.73 5.70
N THR A 99 0.15 3.20 6.59
CA THR A 99 -0.36 1.83 6.53
C THR A 99 -1.88 1.85 6.52
N ILE A 100 -2.51 0.85 5.91
CA ILE A 100 -3.96 0.63 6.01
C ILE A 100 -4.25 -0.22 7.26
N VAL A 101 -5.15 0.27 8.09
CA VAL A 101 -5.67 -0.43 9.28
C VAL A 101 -6.93 -1.20 8.92
N GLU A 102 -7.87 -0.53 8.23
CA GLU A 102 -9.13 -1.10 7.76
C GLU A 102 -9.48 -0.56 6.38
N SER A 103 -9.92 -1.42 5.47
CA SER A 103 -10.40 -1.01 4.15
C SER A 103 -11.22 -2.09 3.46
N PRO A 104 -12.05 -1.72 2.47
CA PRO A 104 -12.70 -2.66 1.56
C PRO A 104 -11.78 -3.13 0.42
N LEU A 105 -10.54 -2.62 0.32
CA LEU A 105 -9.61 -2.97 -0.74
C LEU A 105 -9.11 -4.42 -0.61
N PRO A 106 -8.78 -5.09 -1.72
CA PRO A 106 -8.34 -6.48 -1.72
C PRO A 106 -6.88 -6.65 -1.28
N VAL A 107 -6.50 -6.05 -0.13
CA VAL A 107 -5.13 -6.03 0.38
C VAL A 107 -5.07 -6.33 1.87
N ALA A 108 -3.93 -6.86 2.32
CA ALA A 108 -3.54 -7.00 3.71
C ALA A 108 -2.07 -6.56 3.87
N ASN A 109 -1.64 -6.27 5.10
CA ASN A 109 -0.26 -5.87 5.42
C ASN A 109 0.24 -4.72 4.54
N TYR A 110 -0.65 -3.78 4.21
CA TYR A 110 -0.36 -2.69 3.28
C TYR A 110 0.47 -1.59 3.95
N ALA A 111 1.55 -1.23 3.29
CA ALA A 111 2.37 -0.05 3.61
C ALA A 111 2.71 0.71 2.32
N SER A 112 2.70 2.04 2.39
CA SER A 112 2.90 2.87 1.22
C SER A 112 3.69 4.14 1.55
N THR A 113 4.35 4.68 0.54
CA THR A 113 5.07 5.96 0.60
C THR A 113 4.73 6.80 -0.63
N LEU A 114 4.37 8.05 -0.40
CA LEU A 114 4.26 9.10 -1.41
C LEU A 114 5.43 10.07 -1.25
N SER A 115 6.10 10.40 -2.34
CA SER A 115 7.27 11.28 -2.32
C SER A 115 7.34 12.17 -3.57
N VAL A 116 8.01 13.32 -3.42
CA VAL A 116 8.24 14.28 -4.50
C VAL A 116 9.74 14.56 -4.59
N ALA A 117 10.31 14.40 -5.76
CA ALA A 117 11.72 14.69 -6.02
C ALA A 117 11.88 15.66 -7.17
N ALA A 118 12.94 16.48 -7.14
CA ALA A 118 13.27 17.36 -8.25
C ALA A 118 13.59 16.57 -9.53
N ASN A 119 13.10 17.06 -10.67
CA ASN A 119 13.37 16.52 -11.98
C ASN A 119 13.55 17.67 -12.97
N GLY A 120 14.78 18.08 -13.22
CA GLY A 120 15.08 19.30 -13.96
C GLY A 120 14.50 20.54 -13.30
N SER A 121 13.67 21.28 -14.02
CA SER A 121 12.92 22.45 -13.48
C SER A 121 11.59 22.09 -12.82
N GLY A 122 11.17 20.83 -12.92
CA GLY A 122 9.92 20.31 -12.37
C GLY A 122 10.16 19.27 -11.29
N SER A 123 9.22 18.36 -11.16
CA SER A 123 9.24 17.30 -10.14
C SER A 123 8.77 15.96 -10.70
N THR A 124 9.23 14.88 -10.08
CA THR A 124 8.63 13.54 -10.19
C THR A 124 7.92 13.21 -8.89
N ILE A 125 6.63 12.94 -8.97
CA ILE A 125 5.83 12.41 -7.86
C ILE A 125 5.85 10.89 -7.96
N THR A 126 6.20 10.21 -6.88
CA THR A 126 6.27 8.74 -6.85
C THR A 126 5.40 8.19 -5.72
N TRP A 127 4.60 7.19 -6.03
CA TRP A 127 3.78 6.46 -5.05
C TRP A 127 4.14 4.98 -5.11
N VAL A 128 4.62 4.43 -3.99
CA VAL A 128 5.05 3.03 -3.86
C VAL A 128 4.27 2.38 -2.74
N GLY A 129 3.78 1.18 -2.97
CA GLY A 129 3.14 0.37 -1.94
C GLY A 129 3.56 -1.08 -2.00
N THR A 130 3.60 -1.72 -0.83
CA THR A 130 3.81 -3.16 -0.66
C THR A 130 2.63 -3.73 0.11
N PHE A 131 2.16 -4.92 -0.26
CA PHE A 131 0.99 -5.54 0.36
C PHE A 131 0.89 -7.02 -0.01
N ASP A 132 0.02 -7.74 0.68
CA ASP A 132 -0.45 -9.06 0.29
C ASP A 132 -1.83 -8.94 -0.35
N ALA A 133 -2.12 -9.74 -1.38
CA ALA A 133 -3.48 -9.83 -1.91
C ALA A 133 -4.42 -10.51 -0.89
N LYS A 134 -5.63 -9.99 -0.74
CA LYS A 134 -6.65 -10.50 0.16
C LYS A 134 -8.02 -10.52 -0.52
N GLY A 135 -8.57 -11.70 -0.74
CA GLY A 135 -9.91 -11.84 -1.35
C GLY A 135 -9.95 -11.60 -2.85
N ALA A 136 -8.80 -11.47 -3.52
CA ALA A 136 -8.66 -11.35 -4.96
C ALA A 136 -7.32 -11.96 -5.42
N PRO A 137 -7.15 -12.34 -6.69
CA PRO A 137 -5.87 -12.71 -7.25
C PRO A 137 -4.85 -11.55 -7.21
N ASP A 138 -3.56 -11.86 -7.16
CA ASP A 138 -2.46 -10.90 -7.09
C ASP A 138 -2.53 -9.81 -8.16
N ASP A 139 -2.73 -10.21 -9.42
CA ASP A 139 -2.81 -9.26 -10.54
C ASP A 139 -4.00 -8.30 -10.39
N LYS A 140 -5.13 -8.79 -9.84
CA LYS A 140 -6.30 -7.95 -9.60
C LYS A 140 -6.07 -6.96 -8.45
N ALA A 141 -5.41 -7.40 -7.39
CA ALA A 141 -5.02 -6.52 -6.29
C ALA A 141 -4.05 -5.42 -6.77
N LYS A 142 -3.05 -5.78 -7.60
CA LYS A 142 -2.14 -4.81 -8.23
C LYS A 142 -2.85 -3.83 -9.14
N GLU A 143 -3.79 -4.28 -9.96
CA GLU A 143 -4.60 -3.43 -10.84
C GLU A 143 -5.40 -2.40 -10.05
N VAL A 144 -6.06 -2.83 -8.96
CA VAL A 144 -6.85 -1.93 -8.09
C VAL A 144 -5.95 -0.87 -7.45
N ILE A 145 -4.85 -1.27 -6.82
CA ILE A 145 -3.93 -0.33 -6.16
C ILE A 145 -3.26 0.59 -7.19
N GLY A 146 -2.84 0.06 -8.34
CA GLY A 146 -2.26 0.85 -9.43
C GLY A 146 -3.22 1.93 -9.94
N GLY A 147 -4.49 1.61 -10.12
CA GLY A 147 -5.52 2.55 -10.52
C GLY A 147 -5.76 3.67 -9.50
N ILE A 148 -5.72 3.32 -8.20
CA ILE A 148 -5.81 4.31 -7.11
C ILE A 148 -4.64 5.28 -7.17
N TYR A 149 -3.42 4.78 -7.35
CA TYR A 149 -2.22 5.62 -7.44
C TYR A 149 -2.25 6.52 -8.67
N ASP A 150 -2.58 5.97 -9.84
CA ASP A 150 -2.67 6.76 -11.09
C ASP A 150 -3.68 7.90 -10.95
N ALA A 151 -4.86 7.65 -10.39
CA ALA A 151 -5.88 8.67 -10.15
C ALA A 151 -5.42 9.74 -9.15
N GLY A 152 -4.76 9.33 -8.08
CA GLY A 152 -4.25 10.26 -7.07
C GLY A 152 -3.10 11.13 -7.59
N LEU A 153 -2.14 10.55 -8.32
CA LEU A 153 -1.04 11.29 -8.94
C LEU A 153 -1.57 12.35 -9.93
N ALA A 154 -2.57 11.99 -10.74
CA ALA A 154 -3.23 12.95 -11.65
C ALA A 154 -3.91 14.08 -10.88
N GLY A 155 -4.57 13.79 -9.76
CA GLY A 155 -5.21 14.78 -8.89
C GLY A 155 -4.20 15.74 -8.24
N ILE A 156 -3.06 15.25 -7.78
CA ILE A 156 -1.97 16.09 -7.25
C ILE A 156 -1.42 16.99 -8.37
N ALA A 157 -1.15 16.43 -9.55
CA ALA A 157 -0.64 17.19 -10.69
C ALA A 157 -1.59 18.32 -11.12
N GLU A 158 -2.90 18.09 -11.09
CA GLU A 158 -3.91 19.11 -11.38
C GLU A 158 -3.91 20.23 -10.34
N LYS A 159 -3.81 19.86 -9.07
CA LYS A 159 -3.80 20.82 -7.96
C LYS A 159 -2.51 21.63 -7.86
N ALA A 160 -1.40 21.12 -8.39
CA ALA A 160 -0.09 21.77 -8.37
C ALA A 160 0.16 22.75 -9.53
N LYS A 161 -0.79 22.89 -10.47
CA LYS A 161 -0.78 23.91 -11.55
C LYS A 161 -1.05 25.28 -10.95
#